data_fefc53fab27e70c27704e7b5f26d1395
#
_entry.id   fefc53fab27e70c27704e7b5f26d1395
#
_cell.length_a   1.000
_cell.length_b   1.000
_cell.length_c   1.000
_cell.angle_alpha   90.00
_cell.angle_beta   90.00
_cell.angle_gamma   90.00
#
_symmetry.space_group_name_H-M   'P 1'
#
loop_
_entity.id
_entity.type
_entity.pdbx_description
1 polymer ?
#
loop_
_entity_poly.entity_id
_entity_poly.type
_entity_poly.pdbx_seq_one_letter_code
_entity_poly.pdbx_strand_id
1 'polypeptide(L)'
;MSSKKNYLFIIGAPKCGTTSLAATLNRHPEIAWAKNKETMLFTDFAERRWSGPGVEFFQEMTGDFDTTLEWEYENEGSASWRLEGSTDNLSCSVSAQRIADFTKREDVGEIRIVAILRDPVLRAVSEYQHTIRDGLETKSLKKSLKLESKRLAGGMSPLFGHVFRSSYASQIARYREVFGDNFLILDYHRLADGREVADQITDYVGLSPVEVESVASMNKSFVYRSGILRAIQTNDVVVSLMRILVPKGFRAGIQSVLSRLNRTEYRPSEAEFDLLRHALKDEIAACVADPAIPTDRWTAALGR
;
A
#
# COMPACT_ATOMS: atom_id res chain seq x y z
N MET A 1 -29.53 17.96 -11.74
CA MET A 1 -28.93 16.60 -11.78
C MET A 1 -27.51 16.75 -11.32
N SER A 2 -27.07 16.05 -10.25
CA SER A 2 -25.68 16.04 -9.84
C SER A 2 -24.86 15.42 -10.98
N SER A 3 -23.75 16.05 -11.37
CA SER A 3 -22.87 15.48 -12.37
C SER A 3 -22.29 14.18 -11.82
N LYS A 4 -22.25 13.13 -12.66
CA LYS A 4 -21.61 11.86 -12.29
C LYS A 4 -20.15 12.11 -11.92
N LYS A 5 -19.65 11.40 -10.90
CA LYS A 5 -18.26 11.46 -10.47
C LYS A 5 -17.47 10.29 -11.05
N ASN A 6 -16.29 10.59 -11.61
CA ASN A 6 -15.37 9.55 -12.08
C ASN A 6 -14.46 9.10 -10.94
N TYR A 7 -14.00 7.85 -10.99
CA TYR A 7 -13.16 7.28 -9.95
C TYR A 7 -11.89 6.63 -10.53
N LEU A 8 -10.75 7.02 -9.99
CA LEU A 8 -9.45 6.42 -10.24
C LEU A 8 -9.04 5.61 -9.01
N PHE A 9 -8.95 4.29 -9.17
CA PHE A 9 -8.54 3.38 -8.11
C PHE A 9 -7.08 2.99 -8.25
N ILE A 10 -6.23 3.33 -7.28
CA ILE A 10 -4.90 2.75 -7.13
C ILE A 10 -5.01 1.57 -6.17
N ILE A 11 -5.30 0.39 -6.71
CA ILE A 11 -5.67 -0.79 -5.93
C ILE A 11 -4.52 -1.49 -5.23
N GLY A 12 -3.27 -1.14 -5.55
CA GLY A 12 -2.07 -1.81 -5.02
C GLY A 12 -0.85 -1.65 -5.93
N ALA A 13 0.22 -2.42 -5.64
CA ALA A 13 0.36 -3.26 -4.47
C ALA A 13 0.95 -2.46 -3.29
N PRO A 14 0.67 -2.87 -2.06
CA PRO A 14 1.30 -2.21 -0.91
C PRO A 14 2.83 -2.31 -1.00
N LYS A 15 3.53 -1.27 -0.53
CA LYS A 15 5.00 -1.16 -0.60
C LYS A 15 5.57 -0.93 -2.01
N CYS A 16 4.71 -0.52 -2.95
CA CYS A 16 5.06 -0.19 -4.34
C CYS A 16 4.98 1.32 -4.65
N GLY A 17 5.14 2.20 -3.66
CA GLY A 17 5.23 3.64 -3.89
C GLY A 17 3.90 4.35 -4.16
N THR A 18 2.77 3.68 -3.97
CA THR A 18 1.41 4.20 -4.20
C THR A 18 1.12 5.52 -3.47
N THR A 19 1.69 5.74 -2.27
CA THR A 19 1.52 7.01 -1.53
C THR A 19 2.15 8.19 -2.24
N SER A 20 3.38 8.03 -2.74
CA SER A 20 4.07 9.09 -3.48
C SER A 20 3.35 9.40 -4.79
N LEU A 21 2.86 8.37 -5.47
CA LEU A 21 2.09 8.53 -6.69
C LEU A 21 0.76 9.25 -6.44
N ALA A 22 -0.03 8.82 -5.47
CA ALA A 22 -1.29 9.47 -5.13
C ALA A 22 -1.09 10.95 -4.75
N ALA A 23 -0.04 11.25 -3.95
CA ALA A 23 0.31 12.63 -3.62
C ALA A 23 0.73 13.47 -4.84
N THR A 24 1.34 12.84 -5.84
CA THR A 24 1.68 13.50 -7.11
C THR A 24 0.43 13.80 -7.92
N LEU A 25 -0.44 12.81 -8.12
CA LEU A 25 -1.67 12.95 -8.85
C LEU A 25 -2.64 13.97 -8.22
N ASN A 26 -2.68 14.06 -6.90
CA ASN A 26 -3.50 15.03 -6.17
C ASN A 26 -3.05 16.51 -6.36
N ARG A 27 -1.94 16.76 -7.04
CA ARG A 27 -1.57 18.11 -7.48
C ARG A 27 -2.36 18.56 -8.72
N HIS A 28 -2.94 17.61 -9.45
CA HIS A 28 -3.78 17.93 -10.58
C HIS A 28 -5.12 18.53 -10.11
N PRO A 29 -5.57 19.68 -10.65
CA PRO A 29 -6.76 20.35 -10.15
C PRO A 29 -8.06 19.56 -10.35
N GLU A 30 -8.06 18.60 -11.29
CA GLU A 30 -9.19 17.74 -11.58
C GLU A 30 -9.14 16.38 -10.85
N ILE A 31 -8.16 16.14 -9.98
CA ILE A 31 -8.06 14.92 -9.20
C ILE A 31 -8.14 15.24 -7.70
N ALA A 32 -9.17 14.77 -7.04
CA ALA A 32 -9.33 14.86 -5.59
C ALA A 32 -8.98 13.53 -4.92
N TRP A 33 -7.98 13.53 -4.06
CA TRP A 33 -7.64 12.35 -3.27
C TRP A 33 -8.49 12.29 -2.01
N ALA A 34 -8.97 11.10 -1.65
CA ALA A 34 -9.69 10.85 -0.41
C ALA A 34 -8.91 11.38 0.80
N LYS A 35 -9.59 11.91 1.81
CA LYS A 35 -8.97 12.43 3.05
C LYS A 35 -8.12 11.39 3.73
N ASN A 36 -8.64 10.18 3.87
CA ASN A 36 -7.86 9.03 4.29
C ASN A 36 -7.17 8.44 3.07
N LYS A 37 -5.86 8.30 3.16
CA LYS A 37 -5.05 7.71 2.08
C LYS A 37 -5.62 6.38 1.58
N GLU A 38 -6.10 5.54 2.49
CA GLU A 38 -6.66 4.23 2.24
C GLU A 38 -8.02 4.15 2.94
N THR A 39 -9.10 4.33 2.17
CA THR A 39 -10.47 4.36 2.71
C THR A 39 -10.96 2.96 3.12
N MET A 40 -10.41 1.91 2.50
CA MET A 40 -10.79 0.50 2.65
C MET A 40 -12.26 0.18 2.33
N LEU A 41 -13.04 1.14 1.81
CA LEU A 41 -14.47 1.03 1.58
C LEU A 41 -14.88 -0.15 0.70
N PHE A 42 -13.99 -0.55 -0.21
CA PHE A 42 -14.25 -1.65 -1.15
C PHE A 42 -13.68 -3.00 -0.68
N THR A 43 -13.03 -3.05 0.47
CA THR A 43 -12.59 -4.30 1.09
C THR A 43 -13.67 -4.87 2.01
N ASP A 44 -13.52 -6.12 2.42
CA ASP A 44 -14.32 -6.70 3.50
C ASP A 44 -13.65 -6.56 4.88
N PHE A 45 -12.62 -5.73 4.99
CA PHE A 45 -11.78 -5.64 6.18
C PHE A 45 -12.53 -5.09 7.38
N ALA A 46 -13.41 -4.11 7.20
CA ALA A 46 -14.25 -3.59 8.28
C ALA A 46 -15.27 -4.61 8.80
N GLU A 47 -15.66 -5.57 7.97
CA GLU A 47 -16.63 -6.63 8.31
C GLU A 47 -15.98 -7.80 9.06
N ARG A 48 -14.66 -7.93 8.97
CA ARG A 48 -13.91 -9.02 9.59
C ARG A 48 -13.46 -8.67 10.98
N ARG A 49 -13.49 -9.65 11.87
CA ARG A 49 -12.86 -9.55 13.19
C ARG A 49 -11.40 -9.95 13.06
N TRP A 50 -10.54 -8.97 12.98
CA TRP A 50 -9.11 -9.19 12.97
C TRP A 50 -8.58 -9.47 14.38
N SER A 51 -7.50 -10.23 14.45
CA SER A 51 -6.77 -10.52 15.68
C SER A 51 -5.29 -10.16 15.55
N GLY A 52 -4.61 -10.03 16.69
CA GLY A 52 -3.18 -9.75 16.74
C GLY A 52 -2.83 -8.25 16.65
N PRO A 53 -1.53 -7.91 16.57
CA PRO A 53 -1.08 -6.53 16.49
C PRO A 53 -1.51 -5.85 15.19
N GLY A 54 -1.81 -4.55 15.25
CA GLY A 54 -2.17 -3.73 14.08
C GLY A 54 -3.65 -3.79 13.70
N VAL A 55 -4.49 -4.42 14.52
CA VAL A 55 -5.95 -4.47 14.27
C VAL A 55 -6.59 -3.08 14.32
N GLU A 56 -6.03 -2.17 15.08
CA GLU A 56 -6.48 -0.79 15.21
C GLU A 56 -6.51 -0.06 13.86
N PHE A 57 -5.62 -0.41 12.93
CA PHE A 57 -5.62 0.15 11.57
C PHE A 57 -6.87 -0.19 10.75
N PHE A 58 -7.64 -1.19 11.17
CA PHE A 58 -8.82 -1.68 10.44
C PHE A 58 -10.12 -1.45 11.21
N GLN A 59 -10.06 -1.06 12.48
CA GLN A 59 -11.25 -0.90 13.35
C GLN A 59 -11.92 0.48 13.25
N GLU A 60 -11.24 1.49 12.76
CA GLU A 60 -11.75 2.87 12.71
C GLU A 60 -12.73 3.12 11.54
N MET A 61 -12.99 2.10 10.72
CA MET A 61 -13.77 2.23 9.49
C MET A 61 -15.22 1.74 9.69
N THR A 62 -15.89 2.25 10.71
CA THR A 62 -17.28 1.89 11.05
C THR A 62 -18.24 3.03 10.68
N GLY A 63 -18.60 3.10 9.43
CA GLY A 63 -19.60 4.04 8.95
C GLY A 63 -20.48 3.41 7.87
N ASP A 64 -21.63 4.02 7.61
CA ASP A 64 -22.37 3.75 6.40
C ASP A 64 -21.52 4.11 5.17
N PHE A 65 -21.57 3.25 4.14
CA PHE A 65 -20.71 3.40 2.96
C PHE A 65 -20.89 4.77 2.30
N ASP A 66 -22.12 5.20 2.07
CA ASP A 66 -22.40 6.44 1.36
C ASP A 66 -22.00 7.67 2.18
N THR A 67 -22.29 7.68 3.46
CA THR A 67 -21.89 8.75 4.36
C THR A 67 -20.36 8.86 4.45
N THR A 68 -19.67 7.73 4.53
CA THR A 68 -18.21 7.70 4.57
C THR A 68 -17.60 8.14 3.24
N LEU A 69 -18.14 7.68 2.11
CA LEU A 69 -17.68 8.06 0.78
C LEU A 69 -17.78 9.57 0.55
N GLU A 70 -18.93 10.18 0.89
CA GLU A 70 -19.12 11.62 0.73
C GLU A 70 -18.22 12.42 1.68
N TRP A 71 -18.02 11.95 2.91
CA TRP A 71 -17.08 12.58 3.85
C TRP A 71 -15.61 12.52 3.36
N GLU A 72 -15.20 11.42 2.74
CA GLU A 72 -13.85 11.27 2.19
C GLU A 72 -13.53 12.33 1.13
N TYR A 73 -14.55 12.77 0.37
CA TYR A 73 -14.39 13.72 -0.73
C TYR A 73 -15.09 15.08 -0.50
N GLU A 74 -15.45 15.41 0.74
CA GLU A 74 -16.16 16.68 1.04
C GLU A 74 -15.42 17.95 0.56
N ASN A 75 -14.10 17.88 0.36
CA ASN A 75 -13.25 18.99 -0.07
C ASN A 75 -12.79 18.86 -1.53
N GLU A 76 -13.46 18.05 -2.35
CA GLU A 76 -13.04 17.78 -3.74
C GLU A 76 -13.11 19.01 -4.67
N GLY A 77 -13.85 20.05 -4.31
CA GLY A 77 -14.01 21.26 -5.12
C GLY A 77 -14.60 20.95 -6.49
N SER A 78 -13.91 21.39 -7.55
CA SER A 78 -14.31 21.17 -8.95
C SER A 78 -13.71 19.93 -9.61
N ALA A 79 -13.04 19.06 -8.83
CA ALA A 79 -12.39 17.87 -9.38
C ALA A 79 -13.40 16.95 -10.08
N SER A 80 -13.01 16.48 -11.26
CA SER A 80 -13.80 15.55 -12.08
C SER A 80 -13.52 14.08 -11.73
N TRP A 81 -12.38 13.79 -11.11
CA TRP A 81 -11.94 12.46 -10.67
C TRP A 81 -11.74 12.40 -9.17
N ARG A 82 -12.29 11.37 -8.55
CA ARG A 82 -12.05 10.97 -7.17
C ARG A 82 -11.00 9.87 -7.13
N LEU A 83 -9.86 10.11 -6.46
CA LEU A 83 -8.75 9.15 -6.33
C LEU A 83 -8.90 8.34 -5.04
N GLU A 84 -9.09 7.03 -5.18
CA GLU A 84 -9.11 6.04 -4.11
C GLU A 84 -7.80 5.25 -4.11
N GLY A 85 -7.10 5.17 -2.97
CA GLY A 85 -5.74 4.62 -2.88
C GLY A 85 -5.57 3.45 -1.92
N SER A 86 -6.62 2.68 -1.63
CA SER A 86 -6.54 1.50 -0.74
C SER A 86 -5.79 0.36 -1.40
N THR A 87 -4.54 0.18 -1.00
CA THR A 87 -3.64 -0.81 -1.61
C THR A 87 -4.02 -2.26 -1.33
N ASP A 88 -4.85 -2.49 -0.33
CA ASP A 88 -5.39 -3.79 0.00
C ASP A 88 -6.51 -4.26 -0.93
N ASN A 89 -7.07 -3.36 -1.75
CA ASN A 89 -8.04 -3.73 -2.79
C ASN A 89 -7.48 -4.83 -3.72
N LEU A 90 -6.20 -4.78 -4.07
CA LEU A 90 -5.60 -5.79 -4.94
C LEU A 90 -5.66 -7.20 -4.33
N SER A 91 -5.31 -7.33 -3.06
CA SER A 91 -5.25 -8.64 -2.38
C SER A 91 -6.60 -9.12 -1.84
N CYS A 92 -7.53 -8.21 -1.57
CA CYS A 92 -8.86 -8.55 -1.07
C CYS A 92 -9.71 -9.21 -2.17
N SER A 93 -10.23 -10.39 -1.89
CA SER A 93 -10.92 -11.22 -2.90
C SER A 93 -12.25 -10.62 -3.38
N VAL A 94 -12.89 -9.79 -2.58
CA VAL A 94 -14.21 -9.21 -2.90
C VAL A 94 -14.13 -7.82 -3.55
N SER A 95 -12.98 -7.14 -3.48
CA SER A 95 -12.87 -5.74 -3.89
C SER A 95 -13.16 -5.52 -5.37
N ALA A 96 -12.65 -6.38 -6.25
CA ALA A 96 -12.91 -6.25 -7.69
C ALA A 96 -14.42 -6.25 -7.99
N GLN A 97 -15.16 -7.19 -7.39
CA GLN A 97 -16.61 -7.28 -7.58
C GLN A 97 -17.35 -6.10 -6.93
N ARG A 98 -16.95 -5.65 -5.74
CA ARG A 98 -17.55 -4.48 -5.08
C ARG A 98 -17.36 -3.20 -5.88
N ILE A 99 -16.17 -2.99 -6.46
CA ILE A 99 -15.93 -1.86 -7.36
C ILE A 99 -16.78 -1.99 -8.64
N ALA A 100 -16.92 -3.20 -9.21
CA ALA A 100 -17.80 -3.44 -10.35
C ALA A 100 -19.28 -3.16 -10.03
N ASP A 101 -19.74 -3.56 -8.85
CA ASP A 101 -21.12 -3.26 -8.44
C ASP A 101 -21.31 -1.75 -8.21
N PHE A 102 -20.30 -1.06 -7.72
CA PHE A 102 -20.29 0.39 -7.55
C PHE A 102 -20.45 1.13 -8.89
N THR A 103 -19.93 0.60 -10.01
CA THR A 103 -20.10 1.20 -11.34
C THR A 103 -21.57 1.29 -11.80
N LYS A 104 -22.46 0.49 -11.22
CA LYS A 104 -23.89 0.42 -11.59
C LYS A 104 -24.72 1.56 -10.99
N ARG A 105 -24.14 2.36 -10.12
CA ARG A 105 -24.83 3.49 -9.48
C ARG A 105 -25.04 4.64 -10.47
N GLU A 106 -26.16 5.33 -10.35
CA GLU A 106 -26.52 6.44 -11.25
C GLU A 106 -25.62 7.67 -11.09
N ASP A 107 -25.05 7.87 -9.90
CA ASP A 107 -24.15 8.97 -9.54
C ASP A 107 -22.67 8.71 -9.89
N VAL A 108 -22.34 7.47 -10.32
CA VAL A 108 -20.99 7.07 -10.71
C VAL A 108 -20.81 7.21 -12.22
N GLY A 109 -19.71 7.84 -12.59
CA GLY A 109 -19.26 8.02 -13.97
C GLY A 109 -18.29 6.93 -14.41
N GLU A 110 -17.17 7.37 -14.97
CA GLU A 110 -16.12 6.49 -15.45
C GLU A 110 -15.30 5.93 -14.29
N ILE A 111 -14.86 4.68 -14.41
CA ILE A 111 -13.95 4.04 -13.46
C ILE A 111 -12.69 3.59 -14.20
N ARG A 112 -11.54 3.91 -13.62
CA ARG A 112 -10.23 3.44 -14.06
C ARG A 112 -9.49 2.78 -12.91
N ILE A 113 -8.88 1.65 -13.18
CA ILE A 113 -8.14 0.84 -12.20
C ILE A 113 -6.65 0.87 -12.53
N VAL A 114 -5.82 1.10 -11.52
CA VAL A 114 -4.36 1.11 -11.65
C VAL A 114 -3.75 0.21 -10.57
N ALA A 115 -2.86 -0.68 -10.97
CA ALA A 115 -1.96 -1.40 -10.07
C ALA A 115 -0.50 -1.05 -10.37
N ILE A 116 0.30 -0.86 -9.33
CA ILE A 116 1.75 -0.69 -9.46
C ILE A 116 2.41 -1.90 -8.85
N LEU A 117 3.21 -2.59 -9.63
CA LEU A 117 3.87 -3.82 -9.23
C LEU A 117 5.37 -3.60 -9.07
N ARG A 118 5.90 -4.19 -8.03
CA ARG A 118 7.33 -4.30 -7.74
C ARG A 118 7.72 -5.76 -7.80
N ASP A 119 9.03 -6.05 -7.96
CA ASP A 119 9.56 -7.38 -7.69
C ASP A 119 8.91 -7.97 -6.42
N PRO A 120 8.18 -9.09 -6.50
CA PRO A 120 7.36 -9.62 -5.41
C PRO A 120 8.19 -10.04 -4.18
N VAL A 121 9.45 -10.45 -4.40
CA VAL A 121 10.40 -10.78 -3.33
C VAL A 121 10.81 -9.52 -2.59
N LEU A 122 11.20 -8.46 -3.32
CA LEU A 122 11.54 -7.16 -2.72
C LEU A 122 10.34 -6.48 -2.05
N ARG A 123 9.12 -6.69 -2.58
CA ARG A 123 7.89 -6.21 -1.95
C ARG A 123 7.67 -6.89 -0.59
N ALA A 124 7.76 -8.23 -0.56
CA ALA A 124 7.60 -9.01 0.68
C ALA A 124 8.63 -8.61 1.75
N VAL A 125 9.90 -8.41 1.35
CA VAL A 125 10.95 -7.89 2.23
C VAL A 125 10.58 -6.51 2.76
N SER A 126 10.13 -5.61 1.90
CA SER A 126 9.74 -4.23 2.30
C SER A 126 8.56 -4.22 3.29
N GLU A 127 7.63 -5.14 3.16
CA GLU A 127 6.50 -5.28 4.09
C GLU A 127 6.94 -5.89 5.43
N TYR A 128 7.76 -6.93 5.40
CA TYR A 128 8.35 -7.48 6.62
C TYR A 128 9.15 -6.42 7.39
N GLN A 129 9.95 -5.60 6.71
CA GLN A 129 10.64 -4.46 7.32
C GLN A 129 9.66 -3.46 7.96
N HIS A 130 8.54 -3.20 7.29
CA HIS A 130 7.50 -2.31 7.79
C HIS A 130 6.90 -2.87 9.09
N THR A 131 6.51 -4.14 9.11
CA THR A 131 5.92 -4.77 10.30
C THR A 131 6.90 -4.85 11.48
N ILE A 132 8.19 -5.09 11.24
CA ILE A 132 9.23 -5.00 12.29
C ILE A 132 9.38 -3.56 12.78
N ARG A 133 9.48 -2.61 11.86
CA ARG A 133 9.63 -1.18 12.21
C ARG A 133 8.51 -0.72 13.13
N ASP A 134 7.28 -1.07 12.81
CA ASP A 134 6.11 -0.64 13.55
C ASP A 134 5.83 -1.51 14.79
N GLY A 135 6.61 -2.58 14.99
CA GLY A 135 6.54 -3.45 16.16
C GLY A 135 5.50 -4.54 16.12
N LEU A 136 4.89 -4.68 15.00
CA LEU A 136 3.87 -5.68 14.78
C LEU A 136 4.50 -7.08 14.72
N GLU A 137 5.63 -7.21 14.00
CA GLU A 137 6.34 -8.49 13.87
C GLU A 137 7.56 -8.58 14.80
N THR A 138 7.66 -9.69 15.52
CA THR A 138 8.76 -10.00 16.46
C THR A 138 9.55 -11.24 16.06
N LYS A 139 9.09 -11.98 15.05
CA LYS A 139 9.74 -13.20 14.59
C LYS A 139 10.69 -12.90 13.43
N SER A 140 11.69 -13.76 13.22
CA SER A 140 12.52 -13.71 12.01
C SER A 140 11.68 -13.93 10.76
N LEU A 141 12.13 -13.43 9.60
CA LEU A 141 11.46 -13.61 8.32
C LEU A 141 11.10 -15.07 8.05
N LYS A 142 12.08 -15.98 8.23
CA LYS A 142 11.85 -17.43 8.09
C LYS A 142 10.70 -17.96 8.95
N LYS A 143 10.59 -17.48 10.20
CA LYS A 143 9.50 -17.92 11.10
C LYS A 143 8.18 -17.24 10.76
N SER A 144 8.22 -15.98 10.34
CA SER A 144 7.04 -15.26 9.89
C SER A 144 6.40 -15.96 8.70
N LEU A 145 7.18 -16.28 7.66
CA LEU A 145 6.71 -17.01 6.48
C LEU A 145 6.11 -18.39 6.83
N LYS A 146 6.75 -19.15 7.73
CA LYS A 146 6.21 -20.43 8.19
C LYS A 146 4.87 -20.31 8.93
N LEU A 147 4.62 -19.18 9.55
CA LEU A 147 3.40 -18.93 10.34
C LEU A 147 2.30 -18.25 9.51
N GLU A 148 2.62 -17.72 8.33
CA GLU A 148 1.72 -16.86 7.55
C GLU A 148 0.35 -17.50 7.30
N SER A 149 0.31 -18.69 6.70
CA SER A 149 -0.96 -19.38 6.42
C SER A 149 -1.79 -19.61 7.69
N LYS A 150 -1.14 -20.02 8.79
CA LYS A 150 -1.83 -20.21 10.08
C LYS A 150 -2.36 -18.91 10.65
N ARG A 151 -1.59 -17.83 10.53
CA ARG A 151 -1.97 -16.49 11.00
C ARG A 151 -3.18 -15.96 10.23
N LEU A 152 -3.15 -16.03 8.89
CA LEU A 152 -4.23 -15.56 8.05
C LEU A 152 -5.51 -16.39 8.26
N ALA A 153 -5.39 -17.73 8.33
CA ALA A 153 -6.52 -18.60 8.65
C ALA A 153 -7.08 -18.36 10.06
N GLY A 154 -6.23 -17.93 11.00
CA GLY A 154 -6.64 -17.54 12.37
C GLY A 154 -7.15 -16.11 12.50
N GLY A 155 -7.39 -15.41 11.38
CA GLY A 155 -7.94 -14.05 11.37
C GLY A 155 -6.92 -12.95 11.72
N MET A 156 -5.61 -13.22 11.65
CA MET A 156 -4.63 -12.12 11.77
C MET A 156 -4.68 -11.22 10.55
N SER A 157 -4.40 -9.95 10.77
CA SER A 157 -4.39 -8.89 9.75
C SER A 157 -3.56 -9.27 8.52
N PRO A 158 -3.97 -8.85 7.30
CA PRO A 158 -3.23 -9.06 6.05
C PRO A 158 -1.79 -8.51 6.10
N LEU A 159 -1.46 -7.60 7.01
CA LEU A 159 -0.09 -7.11 7.24
C LEU A 159 0.93 -8.23 7.49
N PHE A 160 0.48 -9.41 7.95
CA PHE A 160 1.31 -10.60 8.15
C PHE A 160 1.32 -11.55 6.96
N GLY A 161 0.66 -11.18 5.85
CA GLY A 161 0.58 -11.93 4.60
C GLY A 161 1.64 -11.49 3.59
N HIS A 162 2.91 -11.68 3.90
CA HIS A 162 4.01 -11.20 3.05
C HIS A 162 4.05 -11.90 1.68
N VAL A 163 3.84 -13.23 1.65
CA VAL A 163 3.70 -14.02 0.42
C VAL A 163 2.34 -13.76 -0.21
N PHE A 164 1.27 -13.86 0.57
CA PHE A 164 -0.11 -13.65 0.11
C PHE A 164 -0.29 -12.34 -0.66
N ARG A 165 0.19 -11.22 -0.10
CA ARG A 165 0.09 -9.90 -0.75
C ARG A 165 1.10 -9.69 -1.88
N SER A 166 2.04 -10.63 -2.09
CA SER A 166 2.96 -10.67 -3.22
C SER A 166 2.52 -11.64 -4.33
N SER A 167 1.43 -12.36 -4.14
CA SER A 167 0.90 -13.34 -5.09
C SER A 167 0.04 -12.64 -6.15
N TYR A 168 0.71 -11.94 -7.06
CA TYR A 168 0.06 -11.02 -8.00
C TYR A 168 -0.78 -11.68 -9.07
N ALA A 169 -0.36 -12.83 -9.60
CA ALA A 169 -0.98 -13.43 -10.79
C ALA A 169 -2.48 -13.65 -10.62
N SER A 170 -2.87 -14.30 -9.53
CA SER A 170 -4.28 -14.56 -9.22
C SER A 170 -5.06 -13.28 -8.88
N GLN A 171 -4.41 -12.31 -8.26
CA GLN A 171 -4.99 -11.01 -7.91
C GLN A 171 -5.27 -10.18 -9.16
N ILE A 172 -4.32 -10.12 -10.08
CA ILE A 172 -4.46 -9.41 -11.36
C ILE A 172 -5.54 -10.07 -12.23
N ALA A 173 -5.56 -11.39 -12.29
CA ALA A 173 -6.56 -12.13 -13.08
C ALA A 173 -8.00 -11.72 -12.70
N ARG A 174 -8.31 -11.60 -11.40
CA ARG A 174 -9.64 -11.15 -10.93
C ARG A 174 -10.00 -9.75 -11.45
N TYR A 175 -9.06 -8.82 -11.45
CA TYR A 175 -9.31 -7.46 -11.95
C TYR A 175 -9.44 -7.41 -13.47
N ARG A 176 -8.65 -8.19 -14.21
CA ARG A 176 -8.78 -8.28 -15.67
C ARG A 176 -10.09 -8.89 -16.11
N GLU A 177 -10.54 -9.92 -15.42
CA GLU A 177 -11.84 -10.53 -15.69
C GLU A 177 -12.99 -9.51 -15.60
N VAL A 178 -12.90 -8.59 -14.65
CA VAL A 178 -13.97 -7.64 -14.36
C VAL A 178 -13.84 -6.34 -15.16
N PHE A 179 -12.62 -5.80 -15.31
CA PHE A 179 -12.39 -4.46 -15.83
C PHE A 179 -11.75 -4.42 -17.22
N GLY A 180 -11.21 -5.54 -17.72
CA GLY A 180 -10.61 -5.61 -19.06
C GLY A 180 -9.59 -4.48 -19.30
N ASP A 181 -9.84 -3.68 -20.34
CA ASP A 181 -8.98 -2.55 -20.74
C ASP A 181 -9.02 -1.36 -19.76
N ASN A 182 -9.97 -1.34 -18.83
CA ASN A 182 -10.02 -0.33 -17.76
C ASN A 182 -9.11 -0.67 -16.57
N PHE A 183 -8.13 -1.57 -16.77
CA PHE A 183 -7.14 -1.95 -15.78
C PHE A 183 -5.72 -1.79 -16.33
N LEU A 184 -4.99 -0.80 -15.77
CA LEU A 184 -3.61 -0.48 -16.12
C LEU A 184 -2.64 -1.05 -15.07
N ILE A 185 -1.58 -1.72 -15.53
CA ILE A 185 -0.50 -2.25 -14.67
C ILE A 185 0.78 -1.49 -14.94
N LEU A 186 1.41 -0.95 -13.90
CA LEU A 186 2.60 -0.12 -13.95
C LEU A 186 3.78 -0.77 -13.23
N ASP A 187 4.99 -0.53 -13.72
CA ASP A 187 6.23 -0.95 -13.06
C ASP A 187 6.64 0.07 -11.98
N TYR A 188 6.86 -0.42 -10.76
CA TYR A 188 7.39 0.37 -9.63
C TYR A 188 8.69 1.10 -9.97
N HIS A 189 9.58 0.49 -10.77
CA HIS A 189 10.87 1.08 -11.11
C HIS A 189 10.73 2.37 -11.94
N ARG A 190 9.63 2.55 -12.65
CA ARG A 190 9.33 3.79 -13.38
C ARG A 190 8.96 4.95 -12.45
N LEU A 191 8.58 4.68 -11.20
CA LEU A 191 8.34 5.73 -10.20
C LEU A 191 9.60 6.51 -9.81
N ALA A 192 10.79 6.07 -10.19
CA ALA A 192 12.03 6.84 -10.04
C ALA A 192 11.96 8.13 -10.87
N ASP A 193 11.29 8.08 -12.04
CA ASP A 193 10.77 9.23 -12.77
C ASP A 193 9.27 9.35 -12.52
N GLY A 194 8.92 9.92 -11.38
CA GLY A 194 7.53 10.00 -10.97
C GLY A 194 6.65 10.84 -11.89
N ARG A 195 7.25 11.66 -12.76
CA ARG A 195 6.57 12.40 -13.80
C ARG A 195 6.04 11.45 -14.88
N GLU A 196 6.90 10.57 -15.42
CA GLU A 196 6.49 9.63 -16.45
C GLU A 196 5.25 8.81 -16.06
N VAL A 197 5.25 8.30 -14.81
CA VAL A 197 4.12 7.49 -14.32
C VAL A 197 2.87 8.34 -14.08
N ALA A 198 3.02 9.56 -13.57
CA ALA A 198 1.90 10.47 -13.37
C ALA A 198 1.28 10.86 -14.72
N ASP A 199 2.12 11.19 -15.72
CA ASP A 199 1.67 11.55 -17.07
C ASP A 199 0.97 10.36 -17.76
N GLN A 200 1.46 9.13 -17.58
CA GLN A 200 0.80 7.93 -18.09
C GLN A 200 -0.60 7.73 -17.47
N ILE A 201 -0.76 8.03 -16.18
CA ILE A 201 -2.06 7.90 -15.51
C ILE A 201 -2.99 9.04 -15.94
N THR A 202 -2.51 10.29 -16.03
CA THR A 202 -3.36 11.41 -16.49
C THR A 202 -3.82 11.20 -17.90
N ASP A 203 -2.97 10.72 -18.81
CA ASP A 203 -3.36 10.32 -20.16
C ASP A 203 -4.41 9.21 -20.14
N TYR A 204 -4.23 8.19 -19.31
CA TYR A 204 -5.17 7.07 -19.15
C TYR A 204 -6.56 7.49 -18.64
N VAL A 205 -6.66 8.59 -17.89
CA VAL A 205 -7.93 9.17 -17.43
C VAL A 205 -8.38 10.38 -18.28
N GLY A 206 -7.69 10.67 -19.39
CA GLY A 206 -8.05 11.74 -20.33
C GLY A 206 -7.80 13.15 -19.79
N LEU A 207 -6.84 13.32 -18.88
CA LEU A 207 -6.45 14.60 -18.31
C LEU A 207 -5.09 15.09 -18.89
N SER A 208 -4.84 16.40 -18.76
CA SER A 208 -3.53 16.97 -19.07
C SER A 208 -2.44 16.46 -18.12
N PRO A 209 -1.15 16.49 -18.50
CA PRO A 209 -0.05 16.11 -17.63
C PRO A 209 0.00 16.91 -16.33
N VAL A 210 0.43 16.28 -15.23
CA VAL A 210 0.66 16.96 -13.95
C VAL A 210 1.94 17.79 -14.03
N GLU A 211 1.88 19.05 -13.63
CA GLU A 211 3.10 19.85 -13.45
C GLU A 211 3.84 19.39 -12.17
N VAL A 212 4.93 18.65 -12.34
CA VAL A 212 5.74 18.12 -11.24
C VAL A 212 7.19 18.54 -11.40
N GLU A 213 7.74 19.24 -10.41
CA GLU A 213 9.17 19.56 -10.38
C GLU A 213 10.03 18.36 -10.03
N SER A 214 9.58 17.49 -9.12
CA SER A 214 10.18 16.18 -8.81
C SER A 214 9.28 15.36 -7.88
N VAL A 215 9.29 14.03 -8.00
CA VAL A 215 8.65 13.15 -7.01
C VAL A 215 9.67 12.76 -5.94
N ALA A 216 9.59 13.41 -4.80
CA ALA A 216 10.42 13.03 -3.67
C ALA A 216 10.02 11.64 -3.15
N SER A 217 10.99 10.72 -3.06
CA SER A 217 10.78 9.45 -2.37
C SER A 217 10.44 9.71 -0.89
N MET A 218 9.15 9.59 -0.55
CA MET A 218 8.65 9.95 0.79
C MET A 218 9.01 8.95 1.88
N ASN A 219 9.42 7.72 1.55
CA ASN A 219 9.62 6.68 2.53
C ASN A 219 10.89 5.83 2.29
N LYS A 220 11.97 6.13 3.01
CA LYS A 220 13.11 5.21 3.11
C LYS A 220 12.82 4.14 4.15
N SER A 221 12.93 2.88 3.77
CA SER A 221 12.78 1.74 4.69
C SER A 221 13.94 1.71 5.69
N PHE A 222 13.63 1.50 6.96
CA PHE A 222 14.60 1.27 8.02
C PHE A 222 14.03 0.31 9.06
N VAL A 223 14.89 -0.31 9.85
CA VAL A 223 14.53 -1.08 11.05
C VAL A 223 15.29 -0.56 12.26
N TYR A 224 14.83 -0.87 13.45
CA TYR A 224 15.53 -0.48 14.66
C TYR A 224 16.62 -1.50 15.01
N ARG A 225 17.83 -1.03 15.35
CA ARG A 225 18.95 -1.87 15.80
C ARG A 225 18.66 -2.59 17.10
N SER A 226 18.00 -1.92 18.02
CA SER A 226 17.70 -2.42 19.36
C SER A 226 16.20 -2.38 19.63
N GLY A 227 15.62 -3.55 19.89
CA GLY A 227 14.23 -3.68 20.30
C GLY A 227 13.95 -3.01 21.66
N ILE A 228 14.95 -2.98 22.56
CA ILE A 228 14.84 -2.32 23.87
C ILE A 228 14.75 -0.80 23.68
N LEU A 229 15.67 -0.21 22.90
CA LEU A 229 15.64 1.23 22.59
C LEU A 229 14.36 1.62 21.87
N ARG A 230 13.86 0.73 21.01
CA ARG A 230 12.58 0.93 20.34
C ARG A 230 11.43 0.93 21.36
N ALA A 231 11.34 -0.09 22.22
CA ALA A 231 10.30 -0.18 23.25
C ALA A 231 10.30 1.08 24.15
N ILE A 232 11.48 1.61 24.50
CA ILE A 232 11.62 2.86 25.22
C ILE A 232 11.05 4.05 24.40
N GLN A 233 11.29 4.09 23.10
CA GLN A 233 10.84 5.18 22.23
C GLN A 233 9.34 5.16 21.91
N THR A 234 8.71 3.98 21.96
CA THR A 234 7.30 3.78 21.62
C THR A 234 6.40 3.53 22.84
N ASN A 235 6.96 3.38 24.04
CA ASN A 235 6.18 3.17 25.27
C ASN A 235 5.52 4.48 25.72
N ASP A 236 4.20 4.50 25.81
CA ASP A 236 3.42 5.69 26.16
C ASP A 236 3.81 6.29 27.51
N VAL A 237 4.17 5.46 28.50
CA VAL A 237 4.63 5.92 29.80
C VAL A 237 5.96 6.66 29.68
N VAL A 238 6.91 6.10 28.94
CA VAL A 238 8.23 6.73 28.70
C VAL A 238 8.08 8.00 27.88
N VAL A 239 7.24 7.98 26.85
CA VAL A 239 6.93 9.18 26.05
C VAL A 239 6.27 10.25 26.89
N SER A 240 5.36 9.89 27.79
CA SER A 240 4.72 10.82 28.71
C SER A 240 5.69 11.38 29.75
N LEU A 241 6.56 10.55 30.32
CA LEU A 241 7.65 11.01 31.21
C LEU A 241 8.62 11.95 30.47
N MET A 242 9.00 11.63 29.25
CA MET A 242 9.81 12.52 28.40
C MET A 242 9.10 13.86 28.14
N ARG A 243 7.77 13.85 27.99
CA ARG A 243 6.98 15.09 27.85
C ARG A 243 6.96 15.95 29.12
N ILE A 244 7.13 15.35 30.28
CA ILE A 244 7.18 16.07 31.57
C ILE A 244 8.59 16.58 31.85
N LEU A 245 9.59 15.73 31.68
CA LEU A 245 10.98 15.99 32.10
C LEU A 245 11.83 16.76 31.10
N VAL A 246 11.49 16.74 29.79
CA VAL A 246 12.28 17.38 28.74
C VAL A 246 11.56 18.62 28.21
N PRO A 247 12.21 19.80 28.22
CA PRO A 247 11.64 21.02 27.64
C PRO A 247 11.28 20.85 26.16
N LYS A 248 10.17 21.49 25.72
CA LYS A 248 9.61 21.33 24.36
C LYS A 248 10.65 21.49 23.24
N GLY A 249 11.56 22.45 23.35
CA GLY A 249 12.58 22.74 22.33
C GLY A 249 13.62 21.64 22.14
N PHE A 250 13.87 20.79 23.14
CA PHE A 250 14.87 19.71 23.08
C PHE A 250 14.29 18.35 22.69
N ARG A 251 12.98 18.15 22.80
CA ARG A 251 12.32 16.85 22.56
C ARG A 251 12.53 16.34 21.15
N ALA A 252 12.30 17.21 20.16
CA ALA A 252 12.47 16.86 18.75
C ALA A 252 13.93 16.48 18.42
N GLY A 253 14.89 17.23 18.99
CA GLY A 253 16.32 16.94 18.82
C GLY A 253 16.71 15.59 19.41
N ILE A 254 16.33 15.32 20.66
CA ILE A 254 16.62 14.05 21.34
C ILE A 254 15.95 12.87 20.60
N GLN A 255 14.69 12.99 20.22
CA GLN A 255 14.00 11.96 19.45
C GLN A 255 14.64 11.71 18.09
N SER A 256 15.06 12.76 17.41
CA SER A 256 15.77 12.66 16.13
C SER A 256 17.11 11.93 16.28
N VAL A 257 17.92 12.29 17.27
CA VAL A 257 19.22 11.66 17.52
C VAL A 257 19.05 10.19 17.92
N LEU A 258 18.16 9.88 18.88
CA LEU A 258 17.88 8.50 19.29
C LEU A 258 17.36 7.65 18.12
N SER A 259 16.48 8.23 17.29
CA SER A 259 15.96 7.51 16.13
C SER A 259 17.04 7.25 15.08
N ARG A 260 17.94 8.21 14.83
CA ARG A 260 19.07 8.04 13.89
C ARG A 260 20.05 6.97 14.38
N LEU A 261 20.39 6.96 15.64
CA LEU A 261 21.32 5.99 16.23
C LEU A 261 20.74 4.58 16.24
N ASN A 262 19.43 4.44 16.38
CA ASN A 262 18.76 3.15 16.45
C ASN A 262 18.26 2.63 15.09
N ARG A 263 18.31 3.43 14.01
CA ARG A 263 17.90 3.02 12.66
C ARG A 263 19.03 2.27 11.97
N THR A 264 18.67 1.17 11.33
CA THR A 264 19.55 0.44 10.42
C THR A 264 18.74 -0.07 9.24
N GLU A 265 19.39 -0.37 8.14
CA GLU A 265 18.77 -1.02 7.01
C GLU A 265 18.74 -2.53 7.28
N TYR A 266 17.57 -3.15 7.17
CA TYR A 266 17.48 -4.60 7.16
C TYR A 266 17.89 -5.09 5.78
N ARG A 267 18.89 -5.94 5.75
CA ARG A 267 19.36 -6.59 4.52
C ARG A 267 19.09 -8.08 4.65
N PRO A 268 18.16 -8.64 3.88
CA PRO A 268 17.96 -10.08 3.88
C PRO A 268 19.22 -10.82 3.49
N SER A 269 19.44 -11.97 4.11
CA SER A 269 20.46 -12.92 3.67
C SER A 269 20.01 -13.60 2.37
N GLU A 270 20.95 -14.18 1.61
CA GLU A 270 20.61 -14.94 0.41
C GLU A 270 19.66 -16.10 0.72
N ALA A 271 19.84 -16.78 1.85
CA ALA A 271 18.92 -17.82 2.30
C ALA A 271 17.49 -17.32 2.56
N GLU A 272 17.30 -16.06 2.94
CA GLU A 272 15.98 -15.45 3.10
C GLU A 272 15.37 -15.06 1.73
N PHE A 273 16.19 -14.62 0.79
CA PHE A 273 15.76 -14.44 -0.60
C PHE A 273 15.34 -15.78 -1.22
N ASP A 274 16.09 -16.85 -1.02
CA ASP A 274 15.74 -18.18 -1.51
C ASP A 274 14.42 -18.69 -0.94
N LEU A 275 14.16 -18.45 0.34
CA LEU A 275 12.90 -18.80 0.97
C LEU A 275 11.72 -18.07 0.33
N LEU A 276 11.86 -16.78 0.02
CA LEU A 276 10.82 -15.99 -0.64
C LEU A 276 10.66 -16.42 -2.10
N ARG A 277 11.75 -16.62 -2.85
CA ARG A 277 11.70 -17.14 -4.23
C ARG A 277 10.97 -18.49 -4.29
N HIS A 278 11.30 -19.38 -3.35
CA HIS A 278 10.64 -20.68 -3.29
C HIS A 278 9.14 -20.56 -2.95
N ALA A 279 8.79 -19.71 -2.00
CA ALA A 279 7.39 -19.51 -1.60
C ALA A 279 6.55 -18.85 -2.70
N LEU A 280 7.16 -18.05 -3.57
CA LEU A 280 6.51 -17.28 -4.64
C LEU A 280 6.74 -17.89 -6.04
N LYS A 281 7.38 -19.05 -6.16
CA LYS A 281 7.87 -19.58 -7.44
C LYS A 281 6.78 -19.68 -8.53
N ASP A 282 5.61 -20.18 -8.17
CA ASP A 282 4.51 -20.39 -9.11
C ASP A 282 3.87 -19.05 -9.51
N GLU A 283 3.73 -18.13 -8.59
CA GLU A 283 3.27 -16.75 -8.83
C GLU A 283 4.26 -15.97 -9.71
N ILE A 284 5.56 -16.09 -9.46
CA ILE A 284 6.60 -15.46 -10.29
C ILE A 284 6.54 -16.03 -11.70
N ALA A 285 6.45 -17.35 -11.86
CA ALA A 285 6.36 -18.00 -13.16
C ALA A 285 5.11 -17.56 -13.93
N ALA A 286 3.96 -17.49 -13.27
CA ALA A 286 2.73 -17.02 -13.88
C ALA A 286 2.81 -15.54 -14.29
N CYS A 287 3.41 -14.68 -13.46
CA CYS A 287 3.62 -13.27 -13.82
C CYS A 287 4.59 -13.11 -15.01
N VAL A 288 5.66 -13.90 -15.07
CA VAL A 288 6.63 -13.86 -16.21
C VAL A 288 6.00 -14.34 -17.50
N ALA A 289 5.09 -15.29 -17.44
CA ALA A 289 4.35 -15.79 -18.60
C ALA A 289 3.31 -14.79 -19.14
N ASP A 290 2.96 -13.77 -18.38
CA ASP A 290 1.98 -12.76 -18.74
C ASP A 290 2.68 -11.51 -19.31
N PRO A 291 2.60 -11.24 -20.64
CA PRO A 291 3.32 -10.13 -21.28
C PRO A 291 2.84 -8.73 -20.82
N ALA A 292 1.68 -8.64 -20.20
CA ALA A 292 1.16 -7.38 -19.69
C ALA A 292 1.62 -7.08 -18.25
N ILE A 293 2.38 -7.97 -17.62
CA ILE A 293 2.99 -7.73 -16.32
C ILE A 293 4.47 -7.34 -16.52
N PRO A 294 4.90 -6.14 -16.06
CA PRO A 294 6.27 -5.66 -16.28
C PRO A 294 7.26 -6.36 -15.34
N THR A 295 7.81 -7.49 -15.76
CA THR A 295 8.72 -8.34 -14.96
C THR A 295 10.21 -8.15 -15.27
N ASP A 296 10.57 -7.36 -16.26
CA ASP A 296 11.94 -7.21 -16.75
C ASP A 296 12.96 -6.79 -15.69
N ARG A 297 12.52 -6.01 -14.71
CA ARG A 297 13.33 -5.47 -13.61
C ARG A 297 13.18 -6.23 -12.29
N TRP A 298 12.60 -7.42 -12.31
CA TRP A 298 12.44 -8.27 -11.12
C TRP A 298 13.71 -9.07 -10.83
N THR A 299 14.75 -8.40 -10.38
CA THR A 299 16.08 -9.00 -10.18
C THR A 299 16.11 -10.01 -9.04
N ALA A 300 15.51 -9.69 -7.89
CA ALA A 300 15.52 -10.58 -6.74
C ALA A 300 14.63 -11.81 -6.96
N ALA A 301 13.47 -11.64 -7.60
CA ALA A 301 12.56 -12.74 -7.93
C ALA A 301 13.19 -13.71 -8.95
N LEU A 302 13.94 -13.17 -9.93
CA LEU A 302 14.54 -13.95 -11.02
C LEU A 302 15.97 -14.45 -10.69
N GLY A 303 16.51 -14.14 -9.50
CA GLY A 303 17.85 -14.55 -9.10
C GLY A 303 18.98 -13.91 -9.93
N ARG A 304 18.79 -12.67 -10.38
CA ARG A 304 19.72 -11.90 -11.23
C ARG A 304 20.45 -10.83 -10.45
#